data_f2b9cc20a85d537b580682b7afca3917
#
_entry.id   f2b9cc20a85d537b580682b7afca3917
#
_cell.length_a   1.000
_cell.length_b   1.000
_cell.length_c   1.000
_cell.angle_alpha   90.00
_cell.angle_beta   90.00
_cell.angle_gamma   90.00
#
_symmetry.space_group_name_H-M   'P 1'
#
loop_
_entity.id
_entity.type
_entity.pdbx_description
1 polymer ?
#
loop_
_entity_poly.entity_id
_entity_poly.type
_entity_poly.pdbx_seq_one_letter_code
_entity_poly.pdbx_strand_id
1 'polypeptide(L)'
;MNFWKQKKEEKWVESPMHDNWYQSSSYFLSSFALITTVDENGVTSIGPYQLSFPFGVIQRREWIVISRRGSNTSKNIKRIKKCAMNFVEYDKKQTKNIVDLGYPGQDPEEKMKDCVFELENSPTENYVNDPERPKIIKAAFQVFECELNDNPEDFYYKGTDST
;
A
#
# COMPACT_ATOMS: atom_id res chain seq x y z
N MET A 1 0.81 -24.70 -0.15
CA MET A 1 -0.52 -25.07 0.37
C MET A 1 -1.55 -24.71 -0.69
N ASN A 2 -2.26 -25.68 -1.27
CA ASN A 2 -3.18 -25.44 -2.39
C ASN A 2 -4.59 -25.16 -1.84
N PHE A 3 -4.90 -23.91 -1.55
CA PHE A 3 -6.21 -23.46 -1.04
C PHE A 3 -7.40 -23.89 -1.91
N TRP A 4 -7.19 -24.12 -3.20
CA TRP A 4 -8.23 -24.48 -4.15
C TRP A 4 -8.70 -25.93 -4.07
N LYS A 5 -8.00 -26.80 -3.36
CA LYS A 5 -8.40 -28.20 -3.16
C LYS A 5 -9.37 -28.45 -2.01
N GLN A 6 -9.61 -27.47 -1.16
CA GLN A 6 -10.52 -27.60 0.00
C GLN A 6 -11.99 -27.51 -0.37
N LYS A 7 -12.34 -27.17 -1.60
CA LYS A 7 -13.73 -27.06 -2.07
C LYS A 7 -14.40 -28.39 -2.41
N LYS A 8 -13.75 -29.53 -2.24
CA LYS A 8 -14.33 -30.84 -2.63
C LYS A 8 -15.23 -31.49 -1.58
N GLU A 9 -15.21 -31.01 -0.36
CA GLU A 9 -16.14 -31.44 0.67
C GLU A 9 -16.85 -30.19 1.22
N GLU A 10 -18.15 -30.15 1.11
CA GLU A 10 -19.01 -29.07 1.62
C GLU A 10 -19.05 -29.06 3.17
N LYS A 11 -17.90 -29.15 3.80
CA LYS A 11 -17.78 -29.11 5.26
C LYS A 11 -16.99 -27.89 5.67
N TRP A 12 -17.52 -27.20 6.64
CA TRP A 12 -16.74 -26.19 7.35
C TRP A 12 -15.55 -26.85 8.04
N VAL A 13 -14.36 -26.30 7.81
CA VAL A 13 -13.13 -26.75 8.43
C VAL A 13 -12.63 -25.62 9.31
N GLU A 14 -12.33 -25.92 10.55
CA GLU A 14 -11.71 -24.96 11.45
C GLU A 14 -10.30 -24.65 10.96
N SER A 15 -10.02 -23.36 10.74
CA SER A 15 -8.70 -22.90 10.35
C SER A 15 -7.85 -22.76 11.60
N PRO A 16 -6.65 -23.38 11.65
CA PRO A 16 -5.77 -23.23 12.80
C PRO A 16 -5.37 -21.76 12.99
N MET A 17 -5.53 -21.27 14.20
CA MET A 17 -5.07 -19.95 14.59
C MET A 17 -3.56 -19.96 14.80
N HIS A 18 -2.84 -19.23 13.98
CA HIS A 18 -1.41 -18.96 14.13
C HIS A 18 -1.19 -17.50 14.51
N ASP A 19 -0.02 -17.16 15.03
CA ASP A 19 0.32 -15.79 15.44
C ASP A 19 0.18 -14.77 14.32
N ASN A 20 0.31 -15.23 13.08
CA ASN A 20 0.09 -14.42 11.86
C ASN A 20 -1.09 -14.93 11.03
N TRP A 21 -2.17 -15.29 11.68
CA TRP A 21 -3.41 -15.81 11.06
C TRP A 21 -3.90 -14.99 9.88
N TYR A 22 -3.74 -13.66 9.93
CA TYR A 22 -4.13 -12.74 8.87
C TYR A 22 -3.34 -12.93 7.56
N GLN A 23 -2.16 -13.54 7.62
CA GLN A 23 -1.36 -13.88 6.45
C GLN A 23 -1.72 -15.24 5.87
N SER A 24 -2.12 -16.17 6.72
CA SER A 24 -2.45 -17.55 6.33
C SER A 24 -3.91 -17.74 5.96
N SER A 25 -4.79 -16.90 6.50
CA SER A 25 -6.23 -16.96 6.29
C SER A 25 -6.75 -15.72 5.56
N SER A 26 -6.00 -15.23 4.57
CA SER A 26 -6.38 -14.08 3.77
C SER A 26 -7.61 -14.39 2.91
N TYR A 27 -8.76 -14.34 3.53
CA TYR A 27 -10.06 -14.50 2.85
C TYR A 27 -10.57 -13.19 2.27
N PHE A 28 -9.79 -12.12 2.42
CA PHE A 28 -10.12 -10.83 1.88
C PHE A 28 -9.43 -10.64 0.55
N LEU A 29 -10.22 -10.51 -0.48
CA LEU A 29 -9.76 -9.89 -1.72
C LEU A 29 -9.52 -8.41 -1.41
N SER A 30 -8.33 -8.10 -0.95
CA SER A 30 -7.90 -6.71 -0.77
C SER A 30 -6.99 -6.32 -1.92
N SER A 31 -7.12 -5.07 -2.35
CA SER A 31 -6.17 -4.49 -3.30
C SER A 31 -4.78 -4.48 -2.68
N PHE A 32 -3.79 -4.86 -3.45
CA PHE A 32 -2.39 -4.81 -3.05
C PHE A 32 -1.75 -3.60 -3.70
N ALA A 33 -1.38 -2.62 -2.89
CA ALA A 33 -0.78 -1.39 -3.37
C ALA A 33 0.73 -1.36 -3.09
N LEU A 34 1.51 -0.89 -4.06
CA LEU A 34 2.90 -0.50 -3.88
C LEU A 34 2.93 1.00 -3.61
N ILE A 35 3.16 1.38 -2.37
CA ILE A 35 3.14 2.79 -1.97
C ILE A 35 4.53 3.36 -2.09
N THR A 36 4.68 4.39 -2.93
CA THR A 36 5.91 5.16 -3.06
C THR A 36 5.88 6.37 -2.16
N THR A 37 7.01 6.66 -1.53
CA THR A 37 7.23 7.81 -0.64
C THR A 37 8.65 8.34 -0.81
N VAL A 38 8.88 9.60 -0.46
CA VAL A 38 10.22 10.21 -0.48
C VAL A 38 10.81 10.21 0.92
N ASP A 39 12.06 9.78 1.06
CA ASP A 39 12.79 9.83 2.32
C ASP A 39 13.45 11.20 2.61
N GLU A 40 14.24 11.29 3.66
CA GLU A 40 14.91 12.51 4.08
C GLU A 40 15.99 12.99 3.07
N ASN A 41 16.49 12.08 2.27
CA ASN A 41 17.52 12.34 1.24
C ASN A 41 16.92 12.67 -0.13
N GLY A 42 15.58 12.71 -0.24
CA GLY A 42 14.89 12.93 -1.51
C GLY A 42 14.79 11.67 -2.38
N VAL A 43 15.09 10.50 -1.82
CA VAL A 43 15.05 9.22 -2.55
C VAL A 43 13.64 8.61 -2.44
N THR A 44 13.08 8.22 -3.57
CA THR A 44 11.81 7.50 -3.59
C THR A 44 12.03 6.04 -3.17
N SER A 45 11.27 5.60 -2.17
CA SER A 45 11.21 4.21 -1.72
C SER A 45 9.83 3.60 -1.94
N ILE A 46 9.78 2.26 -2.05
CA ILE A 46 8.55 1.50 -2.25
C ILE A 46 8.25 0.66 -1.00
N GLY A 47 6.98 0.69 -0.57
CA GLY A 47 6.46 -0.20 0.47
C GLY A 47 5.22 -0.96 -0.02
N PRO A 48 5.19 -2.29 0.10
CA PRO A 48 4.01 -3.08 -0.25
C PRO A 48 2.96 -3.05 0.87
N TYR A 49 1.71 -2.79 0.51
CA TYR A 49 0.59 -2.68 1.44
C TYR A 49 -0.63 -3.46 0.96
N GLN A 50 -1.02 -4.45 1.73
CA GLN A 50 -2.25 -5.20 1.53
C GLN A 50 -3.44 -4.57 2.27
N LEU A 51 -3.18 -3.97 3.45
CA LEU A 51 -4.20 -3.32 4.25
C LEU A 51 -4.41 -1.87 3.77
N SER A 52 -4.95 -1.74 2.57
CA SER A 52 -5.30 -0.46 1.95
C SER A 52 -6.62 -0.60 1.22
N PHE A 53 -7.56 0.30 1.49
CA PHE A 53 -8.89 0.24 0.89
C PHE A 53 -9.47 1.64 0.68
N PRO A 54 -10.32 1.80 -0.36
CA PRO A 54 -11.04 3.04 -0.57
C PRO A 54 -11.99 3.31 0.60
N PHE A 55 -12.10 4.57 0.98
CA PHE A 55 -12.96 5.08 2.03
C PHE A 55 -13.68 6.33 1.55
N GLY A 56 -14.89 6.58 2.04
CA GLY A 56 -15.63 7.79 1.67
C GLY A 56 -16.22 7.78 0.27
N VAL A 57 -17.06 6.84 -0.04
CA VAL A 57 -17.49 6.44 -1.39
C VAL A 57 -18.24 7.51 -2.19
N ILE A 58 -18.93 8.47 -1.57
CA ILE A 58 -19.85 9.36 -2.29
C ILE A 58 -19.29 10.77 -2.48
N GLN A 59 -18.58 11.32 -1.52
CA GLN A 59 -18.13 12.72 -1.54
C GLN A 59 -16.63 12.92 -1.36
N ARG A 60 -15.91 11.88 -0.92
CA ARG A 60 -14.48 11.94 -0.62
C ARG A 60 -13.76 10.82 -1.35
N ARG A 61 -12.72 11.18 -2.08
CA ARG A 61 -11.82 10.21 -2.74
C ARG A 61 -10.68 9.87 -1.79
N GLU A 62 -11.00 9.11 -0.75
CA GLU A 62 -10.06 8.80 0.33
C GLU A 62 -9.66 7.32 0.33
N TRP A 63 -8.49 7.07 0.86
CA TRP A 63 -7.97 5.73 1.11
C TRP A 63 -7.57 5.60 2.57
N ILE A 64 -7.89 4.45 3.16
CA ILE A 64 -7.31 4.05 4.44
C ILE A 64 -6.13 3.14 4.14
N VAL A 65 -4.99 3.45 4.75
CA VAL A 65 -3.80 2.60 4.73
C VAL A 65 -3.41 2.29 6.17
N ILE A 66 -3.41 1.00 6.51
CA ILE A 66 -2.96 0.56 7.83
C ILE A 66 -1.48 0.22 7.74
N SER A 67 -0.67 0.99 8.46
CA SER A 67 0.79 0.87 8.45
C SER A 67 1.35 0.75 9.87
N ARG A 68 2.46 0.02 10.00
CA ARG A 68 3.21 -0.01 11.26
C ARG A 68 3.75 1.39 11.55
N ARG A 69 3.60 1.86 12.80
CA ARG A 69 4.02 3.20 13.23
C ARG A 69 5.50 3.50 12.95
N GLY A 70 6.35 2.49 12.95
CA GLY A 70 7.79 2.61 12.70
C GLY A 70 8.22 2.33 11.27
N SER A 71 7.31 2.07 10.33
CA SER A 71 7.70 1.81 8.93
C SER A 71 8.24 3.07 8.26
N ASN A 72 9.17 2.92 7.32
CA ASN A 72 9.70 4.03 6.54
C ASN A 72 8.58 4.77 5.80
N THR A 73 7.66 4.04 5.18
CA THR A 73 6.48 4.62 4.53
C THR A 73 5.68 5.52 5.47
N SER A 74 5.37 5.03 6.69
CA SER A 74 4.60 5.83 7.67
C SER A 74 5.37 7.08 8.12
N LYS A 75 6.68 6.98 8.33
CA LYS A 75 7.53 8.12 8.69
C LYS A 75 7.54 9.15 7.57
N ASN A 76 7.79 8.71 6.34
CA ASN A 76 7.85 9.58 5.17
C ASN A 76 6.51 10.29 4.92
N ILE A 77 5.38 9.56 4.92
CA ILE A 77 4.06 10.17 4.74
C ILE A 77 3.77 11.21 5.82
N LYS A 78 4.11 10.93 7.08
CA LYS A 78 3.92 11.91 8.16
C LYS A 78 4.76 13.16 7.99
N ARG A 79 5.96 13.04 7.44
CA ARG A 79 6.89 14.16 7.22
C ARG A 79 6.47 15.04 6.05
N ILE A 80 6.23 14.43 4.87
CA ILE A 80 5.98 15.19 3.63
C ILE A 80 4.49 15.28 3.25
N LYS A 81 3.62 14.56 3.96
CA LYS A 81 2.16 14.50 3.72
C LYS A 81 1.75 13.97 2.34
N LYS A 82 2.66 13.41 1.57
CA LYS A 82 2.44 12.99 0.18
C LYS A 82 2.89 11.53 -0.03
N CYS A 83 2.16 10.81 -0.88
CA CYS A 83 2.55 9.48 -1.36
C CYS A 83 1.87 9.18 -2.70
N ALA A 84 2.31 8.11 -3.37
CA ALA A 84 1.57 7.57 -4.50
C ALA A 84 1.29 6.07 -4.27
N MET A 85 0.06 5.66 -4.56
CA MET A 85 -0.37 4.27 -4.49
C MET A 85 -0.38 3.71 -5.91
N ASN A 86 0.52 2.77 -6.17
CA ASN A 86 0.71 2.19 -7.49
C ASN A 86 0.13 0.78 -7.51
N PHE A 87 -0.64 0.46 -8.53
CA PHE A 87 -1.20 -0.87 -8.77
C PHE A 87 -0.57 -1.45 -10.03
N VAL A 88 0.12 -2.56 -9.88
CA VAL A 88 0.83 -3.26 -10.95
C VAL A 88 0.12 -4.58 -11.28
N GLU A 89 0.25 -5.03 -12.52
CA GLU A 89 -0.22 -6.36 -12.89
C GLU A 89 0.57 -7.44 -12.15
N TYR A 90 -0.10 -8.58 -11.90
CA TYR A 90 0.57 -9.71 -11.28
C TYR A 90 1.66 -10.28 -12.18
N ASP A 91 2.89 -10.28 -11.68
CA ASP A 91 4.02 -11.00 -12.27
C ASP A 91 4.71 -11.86 -11.21
N LYS A 92 4.77 -13.15 -11.48
CA LYS A 92 5.41 -14.13 -10.59
C LYS A 92 6.89 -13.80 -10.30
N LYS A 93 7.61 -13.23 -11.28
CA LYS A 93 9.03 -12.87 -11.12
C LYS A 93 9.19 -11.68 -10.16
N GLN A 94 8.23 -10.76 -10.15
CA GLN A 94 8.25 -9.59 -9.29
C GLN A 94 7.79 -9.90 -7.86
N THR A 95 7.04 -10.99 -7.65
CA THR A 95 6.46 -11.33 -6.34
C THR A 95 7.52 -11.45 -5.25
N LYS A 96 8.68 -12.05 -5.56
CA LYS A 96 9.77 -12.15 -4.58
C LYS A 96 10.28 -10.77 -4.17
N ASN A 97 10.52 -9.90 -5.14
CA ASN A 97 10.99 -8.54 -4.87
C ASN A 97 9.98 -7.72 -4.05
N ILE A 98 8.68 -7.88 -4.35
CA ILE A 98 7.62 -7.24 -3.56
C ILE A 98 7.69 -7.67 -2.09
N VAL A 99 7.91 -8.97 -1.82
CA VAL A 99 8.07 -9.48 -0.46
C VAL A 99 9.32 -8.88 0.19
N ASP A 100 10.45 -8.87 -0.52
CA ASP A 100 11.72 -8.33 -0.03
C ASP A 100 11.58 -6.83 0.35
N LEU A 101 10.89 -6.04 -0.48
CA LEU A 101 10.57 -4.64 -0.19
C LEU A 101 9.71 -4.45 1.08
N GLY A 102 8.97 -5.48 1.48
CA GLY A 102 8.11 -5.47 2.67
C GLY A 102 8.83 -5.75 3.99
N TYR A 103 10.08 -6.25 3.97
CA TYR A 103 10.79 -6.58 5.20
C TYR A 103 11.09 -5.31 6.03
N PRO A 104 10.82 -5.35 7.35
CA PRO A 104 11.07 -4.23 8.23
C PRO A 104 12.56 -4.09 8.57
N GLY A 105 12.97 -2.86 8.92
CA GLY A 105 14.28 -2.60 9.53
C GLY A 105 15.45 -2.40 8.57
N GLN A 106 15.24 -2.54 7.28
CA GLN A 106 16.26 -2.21 6.29
C GLN A 106 16.19 -0.72 5.90
N ASP A 107 17.37 -0.18 5.58
CA ASP A 107 17.48 1.16 5.03
C ASP A 107 16.76 1.27 3.68
N PRO A 108 16.04 2.38 3.41
CA PRO A 108 15.34 2.58 2.14
C PRO A 108 16.25 2.49 0.91
N GLU A 109 17.45 3.07 0.97
CA GLU A 109 18.39 3.04 -0.15
C GLU A 109 18.88 1.62 -0.43
N GLU A 110 19.14 0.84 0.61
CA GLU A 110 19.52 -0.57 0.46
C GLU A 110 18.43 -1.41 -0.19
N LYS A 111 17.18 -1.23 0.25
CA LYS A 111 16.04 -1.92 -0.35
C LYS A 111 15.86 -1.60 -1.83
N MET A 112 16.09 -0.36 -2.20
CA MET A 112 15.90 0.10 -3.57
C MET A 112 17.00 -0.35 -4.53
N LYS A 113 18.19 -0.78 -4.03
CA LYS A 113 19.27 -1.30 -4.89
C LYS A 113 18.84 -2.53 -5.70
N ASP A 114 18.06 -3.41 -5.08
CA ASP A 114 17.59 -4.65 -5.71
C ASP A 114 16.14 -4.53 -6.23
N CYS A 115 15.60 -3.31 -6.26
CA CYS A 115 14.25 -3.06 -6.73
C CYS A 115 14.13 -3.29 -8.24
N VAL A 116 13.20 -4.15 -8.64
CA VAL A 116 12.95 -4.47 -10.06
C VAL A 116 12.00 -3.50 -10.75
N PHE A 117 11.39 -2.58 -9.99
CA PHE A 117 10.45 -1.61 -10.53
C PHE A 117 11.17 -0.36 -11.01
N GLU A 118 11.00 -0.05 -12.28
CA GLU A 118 11.44 1.23 -12.84
C GLU A 118 10.53 2.35 -12.33
N LEU A 119 11.14 3.42 -11.85
CA LEU A 119 10.45 4.61 -11.35
C LEU A 119 10.55 5.75 -12.35
N GLU A 120 9.45 6.48 -12.51
CA GLU A 120 9.40 7.68 -13.33
C GLU A 120 8.72 8.84 -12.58
N ASN A 121 8.93 10.05 -13.06
CA ASN A 121 8.25 11.22 -12.49
C ASN A 121 6.75 11.16 -12.79
N SER A 122 5.94 11.70 -11.89
CA SER A 122 4.52 11.85 -12.15
C SER A 122 4.27 12.63 -13.44
N PRO A 123 3.33 12.16 -14.29
CA PRO A 123 2.90 12.91 -15.46
C PRO A 123 1.98 14.10 -15.12
N THR A 124 1.54 14.22 -13.88
CA THR A 124 0.64 15.28 -13.43
C THR A 124 1.37 16.62 -13.46
N GLU A 125 0.87 17.57 -14.25
CA GLU A 125 1.54 18.83 -14.57
C GLU A 125 2.06 19.59 -13.34
N ASN A 126 1.26 19.65 -12.29
CA ASN A 126 1.63 20.34 -11.04
C ASN A 126 2.59 19.55 -10.14
N TYR A 127 2.88 18.29 -10.47
CA TYR A 127 3.68 17.40 -9.62
C TYR A 127 5.04 17.04 -10.24
N VAL A 128 5.20 17.22 -11.53
CA VAL A 128 6.40 16.80 -12.27
C VAL A 128 7.71 17.39 -11.73
N ASN A 129 7.65 18.58 -11.15
CA ASN A 129 8.80 19.30 -10.60
C ASN A 129 8.75 19.45 -9.06
N ASP A 130 7.80 18.79 -8.39
CA ASP A 130 7.69 18.82 -6.93
C ASP A 130 8.64 17.80 -6.30
N PRO A 131 9.75 18.22 -5.65
CA PRO A 131 10.73 17.31 -5.08
C PRO A 131 10.21 16.49 -3.90
N GLU A 132 9.09 16.90 -3.31
CA GLU A 132 8.42 16.16 -2.25
C GLU A 132 7.46 15.10 -2.79
N ARG A 133 7.14 15.12 -4.08
CA ARG A 133 6.33 14.06 -4.69
C ARG A 133 7.19 12.85 -5.00
N PRO A 134 6.77 11.66 -4.55
CA PRO A 134 7.48 10.45 -4.90
C PRO A 134 7.32 10.15 -6.39
N LYS A 135 8.31 9.52 -6.96
CA LYS A 135 8.18 8.92 -8.29
C LYS A 135 7.13 7.83 -8.25
N ILE A 136 6.52 7.59 -9.39
CA ILE A 136 5.55 6.51 -9.60
C ILE A 136 6.21 5.30 -10.26
N ILE A 137 5.57 4.14 -10.16
CA ILE A 137 6.03 2.93 -10.84
C ILE A 137 5.58 2.99 -12.29
N LYS A 138 6.53 2.99 -13.22
CA LYS A 138 6.27 3.10 -14.67
C LYS A 138 5.37 1.98 -15.21
N ALA A 139 5.48 0.77 -14.66
CA ALA A 139 4.66 -0.38 -15.06
C ALA A 139 3.29 -0.41 -14.39
N ALA A 140 2.93 0.58 -13.56
CA ALA A 140 1.63 0.62 -12.91
C ALA A 140 0.52 0.88 -13.94
N PHE A 141 -0.53 0.06 -13.91
CA PHE A 141 -1.72 0.30 -14.72
C PHE A 141 -2.66 1.35 -14.11
N GLN A 142 -2.49 1.64 -12.82
CA GLN A 142 -3.23 2.68 -12.11
C GLN A 142 -2.39 3.26 -10.98
N VAL A 143 -2.44 4.58 -10.83
CA VAL A 143 -1.78 5.31 -9.76
C VAL A 143 -2.76 6.29 -9.13
N PHE A 144 -2.76 6.35 -7.79
CA PHE A 144 -3.41 7.41 -7.03
C PHE A 144 -2.33 8.22 -6.33
N GLU A 145 -2.22 9.47 -6.66
CA GLU A 145 -1.36 10.44 -5.97
C GLU A 145 -2.14 11.03 -4.82
N CYS A 146 -1.67 10.75 -3.60
CA CYS A 146 -2.40 11.00 -2.37
C CYS A 146 -1.70 12.03 -1.50
N GLU A 147 -2.50 12.73 -0.72
CA GLU A 147 -2.06 13.58 0.39
C GLU A 147 -2.64 13.05 1.69
N LEU A 148 -1.83 13.14 2.76
CA LEU A 148 -2.28 12.70 4.08
C LEU A 148 -3.36 13.67 4.59
N ASN A 149 -4.54 13.13 4.82
CA ASN A 149 -5.55 13.81 5.61
C ASN A 149 -5.31 13.43 7.09
N ASP A 150 -4.90 14.38 7.90
CA ASP A 150 -4.66 14.22 9.34
C ASP A 150 -5.65 15.01 10.19
N ASN A 151 -6.74 15.50 9.60
CA ASN A 151 -7.81 16.15 10.34
C ASN A 151 -8.62 15.11 11.13
N PRO A 152 -8.59 15.14 12.49
CA PRO A 152 -9.30 14.16 13.29
C PRO A 152 -10.82 14.15 13.06
N GLU A 153 -11.41 15.26 12.67
CA GLU A 153 -12.85 15.35 12.43
C GLU A 153 -13.30 14.56 11.19
N ASP A 154 -12.38 14.30 10.27
CA ASP A 154 -12.66 13.55 9.06
C ASP A 154 -12.66 12.02 9.28
N PHE A 155 -12.12 11.55 10.41
CA PHE A 155 -12.07 10.12 10.75
C PHE A 155 -13.34 9.59 11.39
N TYR A 156 -14.25 10.48 11.80
CA TYR A 156 -15.53 10.05 12.34
C TYR A 156 -16.55 9.92 11.21
N TYR A 157 -16.93 8.69 10.90
CA TYR A 157 -18.17 8.44 10.18
C TYR A 157 -19.30 8.95 11.08
N LYS A 158 -19.80 10.14 10.82
CA LYS A 158 -21.10 10.55 11.35
C LYS A 158 -22.10 9.66 10.65
N GLY A 159 -22.45 8.54 11.29
CA GLY A 159 -23.56 7.72 10.87
C GLY A 159 -24.75 8.66 10.67
N THR A 160 -25.42 8.53 9.55
CA THR A 160 -26.72 9.16 9.40
C THR A 160 -27.56 8.61 10.53
N ASP A 161 -27.88 9.45 11.53
CA ASP A 161 -28.95 9.18 12.47
C ASP A 161 -30.20 8.94 11.63
N SER A 162 -30.45 7.68 11.31
CA SER A 162 -31.73 7.26 10.77
C SER A 162 -32.72 7.30 11.93
N THR A 163 -33.32 8.44 12.14
CA THR A 163 -34.58 8.52 12.85
C THR A 163 -35.67 7.76 12.12
#